data_da7907ee7f3be66750c79ac43b3dc6fa
#
_entry.id   da7907ee7f3be66750c79ac43b3dc6fa
#
_cell.length_a   1.000
_cell.length_b   1.000
_cell.length_c   1.000
_cell.angle_alpha   90.00
_cell.angle_beta   90.00
_cell.angle_gamma   90.00
#
_symmetry.space_group_name_H-M   'P 1'
#
loop_
_entity.id
_entity.type
_entity.pdbx_description
1 polymer ?
#
loop_
_entity_poly.entity_id
_entity_poly.type
_entity_poly.pdbx_seq_one_letter_code
_entity_poly.pdbx_strand_id
1 'polypeptide(L)'
;MYNKDIYPALQTFGIEHLRDEQERALTPILAGRDVLVRLRTGGGKSLLYQLPALLDEPGSLTLVFSPLRALQRDQVQALERRGVHAALLNSDLSTSMHADILRDFAANGGLLYLAPEQLRREDVRTALVAAHVRRVVVDEAHILPQVEHAFRKDYRRIGPFIESLPEHPQVRLLFPIARKNIKLYIKKITVQGKTRKTRKLQNARLRLLDDVLRKYRKHGATIIYCPRVKDVKRTTKWLRSRDYPVKAYYGKMKHCKRAHVQD
;
A
#
# COMPACT_ATOMS: atom_id res chain seq x y z
N MET A 1 3.47 -12.86 27.50
CA MET A 1 2.57 -13.98 27.16
C MET A 1 1.26 -13.36 26.73
N TYR A 2 0.71 -13.74 25.58
CA TYR A 2 -0.54 -13.18 25.08
C TYR A 2 -1.70 -13.73 25.89
N ASN A 3 -2.65 -12.87 26.30
CA ASN A 3 -3.87 -13.30 27.03
C ASN A 3 -4.90 -13.99 26.12
N LYS A 4 -4.70 -13.98 24.81
CA LYS A 4 -5.54 -14.64 23.80
C LYS A 4 -4.71 -15.69 23.05
N ASP A 5 -5.31 -16.84 22.81
CA ASP A 5 -4.72 -17.84 21.95
C ASP A 5 -4.67 -17.29 20.51
N ILE A 6 -3.47 -17.05 19.99
CA ILE A 6 -3.26 -16.53 18.62
C ILE A 6 -3.14 -17.65 17.58
N TYR A 7 -3.08 -18.89 18.01
CA TYR A 7 -2.78 -20.04 17.15
C TYR A 7 -3.81 -20.25 16.03
N PRO A 8 -5.13 -20.20 16.30
CA PRO A 8 -6.14 -20.33 15.25
C PRO A 8 -6.03 -19.24 14.19
N ALA A 9 -5.73 -18.00 14.60
CA ALA A 9 -5.54 -16.89 13.68
C ALA A 9 -4.25 -17.04 12.84
N LEU A 10 -3.17 -17.58 13.39
CA LEU A 10 -1.95 -17.90 12.63
C LEU A 10 -2.21 -18.97 11.56
N GLN A 11 -2.99 -20.00 11.89
CA GLN A 11 -3.36 -21.06 10.94
C GLN A 11 -4.14 -20.50 9.74
N THR A 12 -5.03 -19.53 9.96
CA THR A 12 -5.74 -18.84 8.86
C THR A 12 -4.78 -18.22 7.85
N PHE A 13 -3.60 -17.79 8.29
CA PHE A 13 -2.57 -17.24 7.41
C PHE A 13 -1.54 -18.27 6.92
N GLY A 14 -1.65 -19.54 7.32
CA GLY A 14 -0.67 -20.58 7.02
C GLY A 14 0.70 -20.31 7.67
N ILE A 15 0.70 -19.73 8.87
CA ILE A 15 1.90 -19.35 9.61
C ILE A 15 2.01 -20.24 10.84
N GLU A 16 3.11 -20.98 10.95
CA GLU A 16 3.41 -21.80 12.11
C GLU A 16 4.06 -20.98 13.23
N HIS A 17 4.98 -20.10 12.88
CA HIS A 17 5.73 -19.29 13.83
C HIS A 17 5.83 -17.83 13.39
N LEU A 18 5.67 -16.92 14.34
CA LEU A 18 5.96 -15.51 14.14
C LEU A 18 7.47 -15.29 14.04
N ARG A 19 7.89 -14.30 13.26
CA ARG A 19 9.27 -13.79 13.31
C ARG A 19 9.44 -12.96 14.58
N ASP A 20 10.64 -12.93 15.14
CA ASP A 20 10.96 -12.17 16.37
C ASP A 20 10.51 -10.70 16.28
N GLU A 21 10.67 -10.08 15.11
CA GLU A 21 10.26 -8.69 14.86
C GLU A 21 8.73 -8.53 14.88
N GLN A 22 7.99 -9.55 14.42
CA GLN A 22 6.53 -9.57 14.44
C GLN A 22 6.02 -9.81 15.85
N GLU A 23 6.61 -10.74 16.57
CA GLU A 23 6.23 -11.06 17.95
C GLU A 23 6.43 -9.86 18.87
N ARG A 24 7.60 -9.20 18.78
CA ARG A 24 7.85 -7.96 19.54
C ARG A 24 6.86 -6.84 19.23
N ALA A 25 6.41 -6.73 17.98
CA ALA A 25 5.43 -5.74 17.59
C ALA A 25 4.00 -6.12 18.02
N LEU A 26 3.64 -7.41 17.95
CA LEU A 26 2.31 -7.89 18.31
C LEU A 26 2.01 -7.79 19.80
N THR A 27 2.99 -7.96 20.66
CA THR A 27 2.82 -7.85 22.12
C THR A 27 2.13 -6.54 22.56
N PRO A 28 2.65 -5.35 22.23
CA PRO A 28 1.97 -4.10 22.58
C PRO A 28 0.66 -3.89 21.81
N ILE A 29 0.55 -4.45 20.61
CA ILE A 29 -0.65 -4.38 19.79
C ILE A 29 -1.80 -5.13 20.45
N LEU A 30 -1.58 -6.37 20.88
CA LEU A 30 -2.59 -7.19 21.54
C LEU A 30 -2.94 -6.69 22.96
N ALA A 31 -2.03 -5.93 23.56
CA ALA A 31 -2.29 -5.21 24.82
C ALA A 31 -3.11 -3.90 24.61
N GLY A 32 -3.61 -3.61 23.40
CA GLY A 32 -4.45 -2.44 23.12
C GLY A 32 -3.69 -1.11 23.01
N ARG A 33 -2.35 -1.12 22.98
CA ARG A 33 -1.56 0.12 22.94
C ARG A 33 -1.41 0.65 21.51
N ASP A 34 -1.35 1.97 21.37
CA ASP A 34 -0.94 2.62 20.13
C ASP A 34 0.51 2.28 19.81
N VAL A 35 0.79 2.01 18.54
CA VAL A 35 2.12 1.58 18.13
C VAL A 35 2.58 2.22 16.82
N LEU A 36 3.86 2.53 16.80
CA LEU A 36 4.59 2.90 15.60
C LEU A 36 5.53 1.76 15.24
N VAL A 37 5.26 1.09 14.12
CA VAL A 37 6.03 -0.09 13.70
C VAL A 37 6.92 0.24 12.51
N ARG A 38 8.19 -0.07 12.63
CA ARG A 38 9.17 0.02 11.54
C ARG A 38 9.68 -1.37 11.19
N LEU A 39 9.21 -1.91 10.08
CA LEU A 39 9.66 -3.20 9.54
C LEU A 39 10.11 -3.07 8.09
N ARG A 40 11.07 -3.91 7.70
CA ARG A 40 11.51 -4.00 6.31
C ARG A 40 10.35 -4.37 5.37
N THR A 41 10.39 -3.92 4.14
CA THR A 41 9.46 -4.36 3.10
C THR A 41 9.56 -5.88 2.95
N GLY A 42 8.41 -6.59 2.94
CA GLY A 42 8.37 -8.06 2.99
C GLY A 42 8.60 -8.65 4.39
N GLY A 43 8.68 -7.82 5.43
CA GLY A 43 8.74 -8.25 6.84
C GLY A 43 7.41 -8.73 7.43
N GLY A 44 6.34 -8.81 6.61
CA GLY A 44 5.04 -9.26 7.07
C GLY A 44 4.28 -8.23 7.90
N LYS A 45 4.41 -6.93 7.57
CA LYS A 45 3.70 -5.83 8.27
C LYS A 45 2.18 -6.03 8.30
N SER A 46 1.60 -6.56 7.22
CA SER A 46 0.15 -6.76 7.13
C SER A 46 -0.38 -7.69 8.21
N LEU A 47 0.40 -8.70 8.60
CA LEU A 47 0.02 -9.62 9.67
C LEU A 47 -0.22 -8.90 11.01
N LEU A 48 0.50 -7.80 11.26
CA LEU A 48 0.40 -7.06 12.52
C LEU A 48 -0.96 -6.37 12.75
N TYR A 49 -1.76 -6.24 11.73
CA TYR A 49 -3.12 -5.73 11.86
C TYR A 49 -4.19 -6.74 11.42
N GLN A 50 -3.86 -7.64 10.51
CA GLN A 50 -4.78 -8.68 10.05
C GLN A 50 -5.02 -9.73 11.15
N LEU A 51 -3.95 -10.23 11.79
CA LEU A 51 -4.06 -11.22 12.87
C LEU A 51 -4.86 -10.69 14.07
N PRO A 52 -4.56 -9.49 14.62
CA PRO A 52 -5.36 -8.96 15.72
C PRO A 52 -6.83 -8.71 15.35
N ALA A 53 -7.13 -8.37 14.10
CA ALA A 53 -8.51 -8.21 13.67
C ALA A 53 -9.33 -9.52 13.73
N LEU A 54 -8.68 -10.68 13.54
CA LEU A 54 -9.31 -11.99 13.70
C LEU A 54 -9.51 -12.39 15.18
N LEU A 55 -8.82 -11.73 16.09
CA LEU A 55 -8.89 -12.00 17.53
C LEU A 55 -9.85 -11.04 18.25
N ASP A 56 -10.38 -10.05 17.56
CA ASP A 56 -11.32 -9.10 18.12
C ASP A 56 -12.71 -9.72 18.29
N GLU A 57 -13.53 -9.04 19.06
CA GLU A 57 -14.93 -9.41 19.25
C GLU A 57 -15.72 -9.26 17.94
N PRO A 58 -16.73 -10.09 17.69
CA PRO A 58 -17.62 -9.94 16.56
C PRO A 58 -18.17 -8.51 16.44
N GLY A 59 -18.27 -8.00 15.23
CA GLY A 59 -18.70 -6.62 14.97
C GLY A 59 -17.58 -5.56 15.08
N SER A 60 -16.37 -5.93 15.53
CA SER A 60 -15.25 -5.02 15.61
C SER A 60 -14.70 -4.69 14.21
N LEU A 61 -14.55 -3.39 13.91
CA LEU A 61 -14.05 -2.90 12.62
C LEU A 61 -12.60 -2.44 12.71
N THR A 62 -11.77 -2.98 11.84
CA THR A 62 -10.39 -2.50 11.60
C THR A 62 -10.34 -1.72 10.28
N LEU A 63 -10.07 -0.42 10.36
CA LEU A 63 -9.89 0.44 9.18
C LEU A 63 -8.43 0.46 8.76
N VAL A 64 -8.14 0.22 7.48
CA VAL A 64 -6.77 0.21 6.93
C VAL A 64 -6.63 1.27 5.85
N PHE A 65 -5.97 2.38 6.17
CA PHE A 65 -5.62 3.42 5.22
C PHE A 65 -4.32 3.06 4.50
N SER A 66 -4.37 2.94 3.18
CA SER A 66 -3.19 2.68 2.35
C SER A 66 -3.25 3.48 1.04
N PRO A 67 -2.09 3.95 0.50
CA PRO A 67 -2.08 4.80 -0.69
C PRO A 67 -2.14 4.01 -2.01
N LEU A 68 -1.89 2.70 -1.96
CA LEU A 68 -1.66 1.87 -3.14
C LEU A 68 -2.86 0.96 -3.42
N ARG A 69 -3.77 1.39 -4.30
CA ARG A 69 -4.99 0.66 -4.66
C ARG A 69 -4.74 -0.78 -5.12
N ALA A 70 -3.68 -1.02 -5.90
CA ALA A 70 -3.33 -2.36 -6.35
C ALA A 70 -3.01 -3.26 -5.15
N LEU A 71 -2.18 -2.77 -4.22
CA LEU A 71 -1.82 -3.51 -3.01
C LEU A 71 -3.03 -3.76 -2.11
N GLN A 72 -3.93 -2.77 -1.96
CA GLN A 72 -5.17 -2.96 -1.20
C GLN A 72 -6.01 -4.09 -1.80
N ARG A 73 -6.18 -4.11 -3.12
CA ARG A 73 -6.94 -5.14 -3.83
C ARG A 73 -6.34 -6.52 -3.63
N ASP A 74 -5.02 -6.65 -3.78
CA ASP A 74 -4.31 -7.92 -3.57
C ASP A 74 -4.46 -8.41 -2.11
N GLN A 75 -4.40 -7.50 -1.13
CA GLN A 75 -4.59 -7.81 0.28
C GLN A 75 -6.02 -8.30 0.57
N VAL A 76 -7.04 -7.60 0.06
CA VAL A 76 -8.45 -7.98 0.25
C VAL A 76 -8.72 -9.33 -0.38
N GLN A 77 -8.33 -9.56 -1.63
CA GLN A 77 -8.50 -10.85 -2.29
C GLN A 77 -7.80 -12.01 -1.55
N ALA A 78 -6.61 -11.74 -0.99
CA ALA A 78 -5.90 -12.75 -0.21
C ALA A 78 -6.60 -13.08 1.11
N LEU A 79 -7.27 -12.12 1.73
CA LEU A 79 -8.08 -12.31 2.94
C LEU A 79 -9.38 -13.06 2.63
N GLU A 80 -10.10 -12.66 1.58
CA GLU A 80 -11.35 -13.31 1.14
C GLU A 80 -11.12 -14.80 0.83
N ARG A 81 -10.01 -15.14 0.14
CA ARG A 81 -9.65 -16.56 -0.13
C ARG A 81 -9.41 -17.37 1.14
N ARG A 82 -9.16 -16.73 2.27
CA ARG A 82 -8.98 -17.35 3.60
C ARG A 82 -10.25 -17.32 4.45
N GLY A 83 -11.37 -16.89 3.86
CA GLY A 83 -12.63 -16.74 4.59
C GLY A 83 -12.66 -15.57 5.56
N VAL A 84 -11.73 -14.61 5.44
CA VAL A 84 -11.68 -13.43 6.30
C VAL A 84 -12.55 -12.32 5.70
N HIS A 85 -13.46 -11.77 6.50
CA HIS A 85 -14.35 -10.68 6.09
C HIS A 85 -13.54 -9.40 5.87
N ALA A 86 -13.34 -9.06 4.59
CA ALA A 86 -12.55 -7.91 4.16
C ALA A 86 -13.15 -7.28 2.91
N ALA A 87 -13.08 -5.95 2.79
CA ALA A 87 -13.46 -5.25 1.58
C ALA A 87 -12.56 -4.05 1.29
N LEU A 88 -12.67 -3.53 0.07
CA LEU A 88 -11.99 -2.33 -0.40
C LEU A 88 -13.01 -1.25 -0.75
N LEU A 89 -12.96 -0.12 -0.04
CA LEU A 89 -13.75 1.06 -0.33
C LEU A 89 -12.90 2.04 -1.16
N ASN A 90 -13.23 2.19 -2.44
CA ASN A 90 -12.50 3.08 -3.35
C ASN A 90 -13.45 3.78 -4.34
N SER A 91 -12.92 4.73 -5.12
CA SER A 91 -13.70 5.51 -6.10
C SER A 91 -14.10 4.76 -7.37
N ASP A 92 -13.72 3.49 -7.52
CA ASP A 92 -14.08 2.67 -8.69
C ASP A 92 -15.44 1.99 -8.48
N LEU A 93 -15.99 2.01 -7.26
CA LEU A 93 -17.27 1.44 -6.89
C LEU A 93 -18.43 2.39 -7.19
N SER A 94 -19.60 1.85 -7.50
CA SER A 94 -20.84 2.62 -7.59
C SER A 94 -21.30 3.13 -6.21
N THR A 95 -22.19 4.11 -6.20
CA THR A 95 -22.75 4.65 -4.94
C THR A 95 -23.51 3.58 -4.16
N SER A 96 -24.26 2.70 -4.85
CA SER A 96 -24.95 1.58 -4.20
C SER A 96 -23.99 0.61 -3.55
N MET A 97 -22.93 0.19 -4.26
CA MET A 97 -21.91 -0.70 -3.69
C MET A 97 -21.19 -0.08 -2.48
N HIS A 98 -20.94 1.25 -2.50
CA HIS A 98 -20.40 1.94 -1.34
C HIS A 98 -21.34 1.82 -0.13
N ALA A 99 -22.64 2.09 -0.33
CA ALA A 99 -23.62 2.02 0.74
C ALA A 99 -23.78 0.60 1.31
N ASP A 100 -23.75 -0.41 0.44
CA ASP A 100 -23.86 -1.81 0.86
C ASP A 100 -22.64 -2.24 1.69
N ILE A 101 -21.43 -1.92 1.24
CA ILE A 101 -20.19 -2.21 1.99
C ILE A 101 -20.21 -1.49 3.35
N LEU A 102 -20.56 -0.21 3.38
CA LEU A 102 -20.58 0.54 4.64
C LEU A 102 -21.60 -0.02 5.63
N ARG A 103 -22.79 -0.42 5.14
CA ARG A 103 -23.82 -1.04 5.98
C ARG A 103 -23.36 -2.40 6.53
N ASP A 104 -22.79 -3.23 5.68
CA ASP A 104 -22.29 -4.55 6.07
C ASP A 104 -21.18 -4.44 7.12
N PHE A 105 -20.18 -3.60 6.88
CA PHE A 105 -19.05 -3.43 7.81
C PHE A 105 -19.41 -2.69 9.11
N ALA A 106 -20.45 -1.85 9.09
CA ALA A 106 -20.99 -1.24 10.30
C ALA A 106 -21.70 -2.27 11.19
N ALA A 107 -22.35 -3.28 10.59
CA ALA A 107 -23.06 -4.33 11.31
C ALA A 107 -22.16 -5.49 11.75
N ASN A 108 -21.27 -5.94 10.88
CA ASN A 108 -20.53 -7.19 11.04
C ASN A 108 -19.04 -7.01 11.36
N GLY A 109 -18.53 -5.79 11.28
CA GLY A 109 -17.11 -5.51 11.48
C GLY A 109 -16.22 -6.09 10.38
N GLY A 110 -14.96 -6.40 10.70
CA GLY A 110 -13.98 -6.98 9.78
C GLY A 110 -12.84 -6.02 9.41
N LEU A 111 -12.21 -6.25 8.25
CA LEU A 111 -11.10 -5.42 7.74
C LEU A 111 -11.55 -4.59 6.53
N LEU A 112 -11.73 -3.30 6.72
CA LEU A 112 -12.11 -2.39 5.64
C LEU A 112 -10.89 -1.58 5.19
N TYR A 113 -10.43 -1.86 3.96
CA TYR A 113 -9.38 -1.09 3.32
C TYR A 113 -9.97 0.11 2.60
N LEU A 114 -9.39 1.28 2.82
CA LEU A 114 -9.84 2.48 2.16
C LEU A 114 -8.69 3.43 1.81
N ALA A 115 -8.89 4.15 0.71
CA ALA A 115 -7.99 5.23 0.33
C ALA A 115 -8.35 6.48 1.13
N PRO A 116 -7.37 7.28 1.62
CA PRO A 116 -7.64 8.46 2.46
C PRO A 116 -8.59 9.49 1.84
N GLU A 117 -8.67 9.55 0.50
CA GLU A 117 -9.60 10.43 -0.21
C GLU A 117 -11.07 10.08 0.05
N GLN A 118 -11.39 8.87 0.51
CA GLN A 118 -12.77 8.48 0.85
C GLN A 118 -13.30 9.29 2.05
N LEU A 119 -12.41 9.76 2.92
CA LEU A 119 -12.77 10.66 4.02
C LEU A 119 -13.24 12.06 3.57
N ARG A 120 -13.21 12.40 2.28
CA ARG A 120 -13.87 13.62 1.76
C ARG A 120 -15.37 13.47 1.74
N ARG A 121 -15.88 12.25 1.62
CA ARG A 121 -17.30 11.93 1.55
C ARG A 121 -17.91 11.95 2.95
N GLU A 122 -19.00 12.69 3.09
CA GLU A 122 -19.69 12.81 4.38
C GLU A 122 -20.41 11.52 4.74
N ASP A 123 -21.08 10.88 3.76
CA ASP A 123 -21.72 9.59 3.93
C ASP A 123 -20.77 8.50 4.45
N VAL A 124 -19.54 8.48 3.95
CA VAL A 124 -18.50 7.55 4.43
C VAL A 124 -18.12 7.87 5.88
N ARG A 125 -17.83 9.14 6.19
CA ARG A 125 -17.45 9.52 7.56
C ARG A 125 -18.56 9.20 8.56
N THR A 126 -19.79 9.56 8.24
CA THR A 126 -20.95 9.33 9.10
C THR A 126 -21.15 7.84 9.38
N ALA A 127 -21.10 7.00 8.33
CA ALA A 127 -21.22 5.56 8.49
C ALA A 127 -20.07 4.96 9.34
N LEU A 128 -18.83 5.41 9.14
CA LEU A 128 -17.70 4.92 9.90
C LEU A 128 -17.69 5.41 11.36
N VAL A 129 -18.20 6.59 11.65
CA VAL A 129 -18.36 7.10 13.02
C VAL A 129 -19.44 6.31 13.78
N ALA A 130 -20.48 5.84 13.07
CA ALA A 130 -21.53 5.00 13.66
C ALA A 130 -21.10 3.53 13.83
N ALA A 131 -20.01 3.09 13.20
CA ALA A 131 -19.52 1.74 13.30
C ALA A 131 -18.61 1.56 14.54
N HIS A 132 -18.51 0.33 15.05
CA HIS A 132 -17.60 0.00 16.14
C HIS A 132 -16.15 -0.12 15.65
N VAL A 133 -15.48 1.03 15.47
CA VAL A 133 -14.10 1.10 14.99
C VAL A 133 -13.12 0.76 16.11
N ARG A 134 -12.67 -0.47 16.16
CA ARG A 134 -11.70 -0.96 17.14
C ARG A 134 -10.28 -0.50 16.85
N ARG A 135 -9.90 -0.40 15.56
CA ARG A 135 -8.54 -0.03 15.12
C ARG A 135 -8.52 0.84 13.89
N VAL A 136 -7.55 1.75 13.89
CA VAL A 136 -7.17 2.51 12.69
C VAL A 136 -5.71 2.21 12.36
N VAL A 137 -5.47 1.72 11.17
CA VAL A 137 -4.16 1.38 10.64
C VAL A 137 -3.80 2.34 9.51
N VAL A 138 -2.63 2.96 9.59
CA VAL A 138 -2.09 3.77 8.50
C VAL A 138 -0.87 3.05 7.95
N ASP A 139 -1.07 2.37 6.82
CA ASP A 139 0.03 1.72 6.10
C ASP A 139 0.81 2.74 5.27
N GLU A 140 2.09 2.48 5.06
CA GLU A 140 3.03 3.42 4.40
C GLU A 140 3.04 4.81 5.06
N ALA A 141 2.95 4.87 6.40
CA ALA A 141 2.83 6.10 7.17
C ALA A 141 4.02 7.09 7.00
N HIS A 142 5.13 6.67 6.36
CA HIS A 142 6.22 7.56 5.94
C HIS A 142 5.75 8.66 4.96
N ILE A 143 4.54 8.53 4.42
CA ILE A 143 3.91 9.53 3.57
C ILE A 143 3.41 10.73 4.39
N LEU A 144 3.06 10.55 5.67
CA LEU A 144 2.52 11.61 6.52
C LEU A 144 3.38 12.89 6.57
N PRO A 145 4.72 12.84 6.74
CA PRO A 145 5.56 14.05 6.70
C PRO A 145 5.65 14.72 5.33
N GLN A 146 5.23 14.03 4.24
CA GLN A 146 5.37 14.49 2.85
C GLN A 146 4.05 15.01 2.27
N VAL A 147 3.12 15.46 3.12
CA VAL A 147 1.73 15.80 2.75
C VAL A 147 1.60 17.04 1.85
N GLU A 148 2.69 17.78 1.58
CA GLU A 148 2.69 18.95 0.70
C GLU A 148 2.39 18.62 -0.77
N HIS A 149 2.66 17.39 -1.22
CA HIS A 149 2.33 16.97 -2.57
C HIS A 149 0.84 16.71 -2.76
N ALA A 150 0.25 17.21 -3.83
CA ALA A 150 -1.21 17.21 -4.11
C ALA A 150 -1.88 15.84 -3.95
N PHE A 151 -1.18 14.75 -4.27
CA PHE A 151 -1.68 13.37 -4.16
C PHE A 151 -1.80 12.87 -2.70
N ARG A 152 -1.21 13.56 -1.73
CA ARG A 152 -1.10 13.08 -0.34
C ARG A 152 -1.86 13.94 0.66
N LYS A 153 -2.53 14.99 0.20
CA LYS A 153 -3.27 15.94 1.06
C LYS A 153 -4.36 15.26 1.90
N ASP A 154 -4.93 14.17 1.41
CA ASP A 154 -6.01 13.47 2.09
C ASP A 154 -5.57 12.70 3.35
N TYR A 155 -4.28 12.37 3.47
CA TYR A 155 -3.74 11.80 4.71
C TYR A 155 -3.90 12.73 5.92
N ARG A 156 -3.96 14.05 5.72
CA ARG A 156 -4.23 15.03 6.79
C ARG A 156 -5.62 14.88 7.41
N ARG A 157 -6.53 14.20 6.70
CA ARG A 157 -7.90 13.98 7.19
C ARG A 157 -8.00 12.85 8.20
N ILE A 158 -7.00 11.96 8.23
CA ILE A 158 -7.02 10.77 9.10
C ILE A 158 -6.99 11.18 10.57
N GLY A 159 -6.13 12.13 10.97
CA GLY A 159 -6.06 12.60 12.36
C GLY A 159 -7.40 13.14 12.87
N PRO A 160 -7.96 14.21 12.25
CA PRO A 160 -9.28 14.73 12.63
C PRO A 160 -10.40 13.69 12.57
N PHE A 161 -10.33 12.73 11.65
CA PHE A 161 -11.29 11.64 11.59
C PHE A 161 -11.19 10.73 12.82
N ILE A 162 -9.96 10.33 13.22
CA ILE A 162 -9.75 9.53 14.44
C ILE A 162 -10.28 10.26 15.67
N GLU A 163 -10.04 11.57 15.77
CA GLU A 163 -10.56 12.40 16.87
C GLU A 163 -12.09 12.48 16.89
N SER A 164 -12.76 12.29 15.75
CA SER A 164 -14.23 12.29 15.64
C SER A 164 -14.89 10.96 16.01
N LEU A 165 -14.11 9.88 16.19
CA LEU A 165 -14.66 8.58 16.57
C LEU A 165 -15.07 8.57 18.05
N PRO A 166 -16.26 8.01 18.37
CA PRO A 166 -16.81 8.05 19.74
C PRO A 166 -15.97 7.22 20.73
N GLU A 167 -15.38 6.14 20.26
CA GLU A 167 -14.43 5.35 21.01
C GLU A 167 -13.02 5.68 20.52
N HIS A 168 -12.04 5.74 21.42
CA HIS A 168 -10.66 5.96 21.03
C HIS A 168 -10.08 4.67 20.44
N PRO A 169 -10.08 4.49 19.10
CA PRO A 169 -9.58 3.29 18.48
C PRO A 169 -8.07 3.19 18.67
N GLN A 170 -7.57 1.97 18.73
CA GLN A 170 -6.13 1.74 18.70
C GLN A 170 -5.53 2.23 17.37
N VAL A 171 -4.52 3.10 17.42
CA VAL A 171 -3.86 3.68 16.24
C VAL A 171 -2.55 2.94 15.94
N ARG A 172 -2.33 2.61 14.66
CA ARG A 172 -1.11 1.95 14.17
C ARG A 172 -0.55 2.67 12.96
N LEU A 173 0.69 3.09 13.08
CA LEU A 173 1.45 3.67 11.99
C LEU A 173 2.51 2.68 11.53
N LEU A 174 2.48 2.29 10.25
CA LEU A 174 3.40 1.33 9.67
C LEU A 174 4.37 2.01 8.71
N PHE A 175 5.67 1.84 8.95
CA PHE A 175 6.73 2.42 8.14
C PHE A 175 7.58 1.33 7.48
N PRO A 176 7.95 1.47 6.21
CA PRO A 176 8.96 0.62 5.59
C PRO A 176 10.36 1.04 6.06
N ILE A 177 11.26 0.06 6.13
CA ILE A 177 12.69 0.28 6.29
C ILE A 177 13.41 -0.22 5.03
N ALA A 178 14.50 0.44 4.65
CA ALA A 178 15.34 0.01 3.55
C ALA A 178 15.87 -1.43 3.79
N ARG A 179 15.89 -2.23 2.72
CA ARG A 179 16.40 -3.61 2.78
C ARG A 179 17.91 -3.62 2.75
N LYS A 180 18.57 -4.36 3.64
CA LYS A 180 20.01 -4.52 3.65
C LYS A 180 20.58 -5.22 2.39
N ASN A 181 19.76 -6.04 1.72
CA ASN A 181 20.14 -6.74 0.49
C ASN A 181 19.96 -5.90 -0.79
N ILE A 182 19.49 -4.66 -0.69
CA ILE A 182 19.40 -3.75 -1.83
C ILE A 182 20.61 -2.86 -1.84
N LYS A 183 21.40 -2.95 -2.93
CA LYS A 183 22.54 -2.05 -3.17
C LYS A 183 22.06 -0.85 -3.98
N LEU A 184 22.28 0.36 -3.46
CA LEU A 184 21.91 1.61 -4.13
C LEU A 184 23.12 2.14 -4.90
N TYR A 185 22.97 2.35 -6.22
CA TYR A 185 23.96 2.99 -7.07
C TYR A 185 23.43 4.30 -7.61
N ILE A 186 24.11 5.41 -7.33
CA ILE A 186 23.77 6.73 -7.85
C ILE A 186 24.80 7.13 -8.91
N LYS A 187 24.31 7.37 -10.12
CA LYS A 187 25.17 7.84 -11.22
C LYS A 187 24.76 9.26 -11.64
N LYS A 188 25.68 10.21 -11.51
CA LYS A 188 25.50 11.59 -12.00
C LYS A 188 25.73 11.61 -13.50
N ILE A 189 24.79 12.23 -14.25
CA ILE A 189 24.91 12.46 -15.69
C ILE A 189 25.17 13.95 -15.89
N THR A 190 26.33 14.29 -16.41
CA THR A 190 26.71 15.66 -16.79
C THR A 190 26.65 15.80 -18.31
N VAL A 191 26.02 16.86 -18.79
CA VAL A 191 25.92 17.17 -20.23
C VAL A 191 26.44 18.56 -20.46
N GLN A 192 27.45 18.70 -21.32
CA GLN A 192 28.03 19.99 -21.68
C GLN A 192 27.18 20.72 -22.74
N GLY A 193 27.13 22.04 -22.66
CA GLY A 193 26.50 22.94 -23.66
C GLY A 193 25.18 23.59 -23.22
N LYS A 194 24.98 24.86 -23.65
CA LYS A 194 23.81 25.68 -23.23
C LYS A 194 22.54 25.41 -24.06
N THR A 195 22.64 24.97 -25.29
CA THR A 195 21.51 24.79 -26.24
C THR A 195 21.15 23.30 -26.38
N ARG A 196 19.86 22.96 -26.36
CA ARG A 196 19.31 21.59 -26.45
C ARG A 196 19.66 20.64 -25.25
N LYS A 197 19.94 21.22 -24.08
CA LYS A 197 20.32 20.48 -22.85
C LYS A 197 19.37 19.33 -22.52
N THR A 198 18.06 19.52 -22.74
CA THR A 198 17.04 18.51 -22.42
C THR A 198 17.14 17.25 -23.31
N ARG A 199 17.37 17.40 -24.62
CA ARG A 199 17.47 16.25 -25.54
C ARG A 199 18.77 15.47 -25.34
N LYS A 200 19.88 16.19 -25.17
CA LYS A 200 21.19 15.56 -24.86
C LYS A 200 21.13 14.77 -23.54
N LEU A 201 20.55 15.37 -22.50
CA LEU A 201 20.38 14.70 -21.20
C LEU A 201 19.49 13.44 -21.29
N GLN A 202 18.41 13.50 -22.08
CA GLN A 202 17.55 12.36 -22.30
C GLN A 202 18.28 11.22 -23.03
N ASN A 203 19.04 11.53 -24.06
CA ASN A 203 19.84 10.54 -24.78
C ASN A 203 20.93 9.92 -23.87
N ALA A 204 21.57 10.72 -23.03
CA ALA A 204 22.54 10.23 -22.07
C ALA A 204 21.91 9.28 -21.02
N ARG A 205 20.69 9.59 -20.54
CA ARG A 205 19.91 8.71 -19.67
C ARG A 205 19.57 7.37 -20.33
N LEU A 206 19.15 7.40 -21.59
CA LEU A 206 18.81 6.18 -22.34
C LEU A 206 20.03 5.30 -22.59
N ARG A 207 21.21 5.90 -22.91
CA ARG A 207 22.47 5.17 -23.03
C ARG A 207 22.87 4.52 -21.72
N LEU A 208 22.83 5.26 -20.61
CA LEU A 208 23.12 4.71 -19.30
C LEU A 208 22.15 3.57 -18.93
N LEU A 209 20.87 3.69 -19.29
CA LEU A 209 19.89 2.62 -19.10
C LEU A 209 20.26 1.37 -19.92
N ASP A 210 20.70 1.53 -21.17
CA ASP A 210 21.16 0.43 -22.01
C ASP A 210 22.35 -0.32 -21.36
N ASP A 211 23.33 0.44 -20.88
CA ASP A 211 24.52 -0.14 -20.20
C ASP A 211 24.13 -0.95 -18.96
N VAL A 212 23.20 -0.41 -18.16
CA VAL A 212 22.68 -1.09 -16.98
C VAL A 212 21.91 -2.37 -17.36
N LEU A 213 21.03 -2.28 -18.36
CA LEU A 213 20.24 -3.44 -18.80
C LEU A 213 21.13 -4.54 -19.39
N ARG A 214 22.12 -4.21 -20.22
CA ARG A 214 23.09 -5.17 -20.73
C ARG A 214 23.84 -5.90 -19.61
N LYS A 215 24.20 -5.17 -18.55
CA LYS A 215 24.92 -5.73 -17.41
C LYS A 215 24.05 -6.68 -16.59
N TYR A 216 22.77 -6.34 -16.36
CA TYR A 216 21.93 -7.01 -15.36
C TYR A 216 20.79 -7.87 -15.94
N ARG A 217 20.50 -7.82 -17.24
CA ARG A 217 19.34 -8.54 -17.87
C ARG A 217 19.33 -10.06 -17.66
N LYS A 218 20.49 -10.65 -17.41
CA LYS A 218 20.61 -12.09 -17.14
C LYS A 218 20.27 -12.48 -15.70
N HIS A 219 20.06 -11.50 -14.80
CA HIS A 219 19.91 -11.72 -13.38
C HIS A 219 18.45 -11.59 -12.88
N GLY A 220 17.47 -11.50 -13.79
CA GLY A 220 16.07 -11.45 -13.45
C GLY A 220 15.30 -10.26 -14.04
N ALA A 221 14.10 -10.01 -13.53
CA ALA A 221 13.24 -8.92 -13.99
C ALA A 221 13.79 -7.55 -13.58
N THR A 222 13.64 -6.56 -14.47
CA THR A 222 14.05 -5.17 -14.23
C THR A 222 12.84 -4.24 -14.25
N ILE A 223 12.67 -3.44 -13.22
CA ILE A 223 11.63 -2.41 -13.15
C ILE A 223 12.27 -1.03 -13.36
N ILE A 224 11.74 -0.26 -14.31
CA ILE A 224 12.20 1.07 -14.65
C ILE A 224 11.14 2.10 -14.26
N TYR A 225 11.41 2.88 -13.22
CA TYR A 225 10.52 3.95 -12.78
C TYR A 225 10.77 5.23 -13.57
N CYS A 226 9.71 5.79 -14.13
CA CYS A 226 9.75 7.07 -14.85
C CYS A 226 8.83 8.08 -14.13
N PRO A 227 9.26 9.35 -13.94
CA PRO A 227 8.50 10.33 -13.17
C PRO A 227 7.22 10.81 -13.88
N ARG A 228 7.10 10.66 -15.20
CA ARG A 228 5.95 11.13 -15.99
C ARG A 228 5.52 10.09 -17.01
N VAL A 229 4.21 10.01 -17.29
CA VAL A 229 3.63 9.10 -18.29
C VAL A 229 4.29 9.23 -19.66
N LYS A 230 4.64 10.47 -20.09
CA LYS A 230 5.36 10.69 -21.36
C LYS A 230 6.74 10.06 -21.38
N ASP A 231 7.40 10.00 -20.24
CA ASP A 231 8.72 9.36 -20.12
C ASP A 231 8.59 7.84 -20.15
N VAL A 232 7.55 7.26 -19.53
CA VAL A 232 7.22 5.83 -19.64
C VAL A 232 7.04 5.46 -21.12
N LYS A 233 6.14 6.15 -21.84
CA LYS A 233 5.85 5.86 -23.25
C LYS A 233 7.11 5.95 -24.12
N ARG A 234 7.92 6.99 -23.93
CA ARG A 234 9.17 7.19 -24.70
C ARG A 234 10.21 6.12 -24.40
N THR A 235 10.45 5.82 -23.13
CA THR A 235 11.40 4.78 -22.71
C THR A 235 10.97 3.42 -23.22
N THR A 236 9.69 3.08 -23.14
CA THR A 236 9.14 1.83 -23.67
C THR A 236 9.34 1.73 -25.19
N LYS A 237 9.02 2.81 -25.95
CA LYS A 237 9.24 2.83 -27.40
C LYS A 237 10.71 2.63 -27.76
N TRP A 238 11.60 3.29 -27.03
CA TRP A 238 13.04 3.20 -27.24
C TRP A 238 13.60 1.80 -26.89
N LEU A 239 13.11 1.17 -25.82
CA LEU A 239 13.51 -0.19 -25.45
C LEU A 239 13.02 -1.22 -26.48
N ARG A 240 11.78 -1.10 -26.97
CA ARG A 240 11.24 -1.95 -28.03
C ARG A 240 12.04 -1.86 -29.33
N SER A 241 12.52 -0.66 -29.72
CA SER A 241 13.38 -0.49 -30.88
C SER A 241 14.78 -1.10 -30.74
N ARG A 242 15.09 -1.70 -29.60
CA ARG A 242 16.32 -2.43 -29.30
C ARG A 242 16.04 -3.89 -28.86
N ASP A 243 14.87 -4.40 -29.21
CA ASP A 243 14.44 -5.76 -28.96
C ASP A 243 14.43 -6.17 -27.46
N TYR A 244 14.24 -5.19 -26.56
CA TYR A 244 13.98 -5.51 -25.16
C TYR A 244 12.52 -5.92 -24.97
N PRO A 245 12.25 -7.09 -24.32
CA PRO A 245 10.90 -7.49 -23.93
C PRO A 245 10.41 -6.56 -22.80
N VAL A 246 9.60 -5.55 -23.13
CA VAL A 246 9.16 -4.54 -22.19
C VAL A 246 7.67 -4.30 -22.25
N LYS A 247 7.03 -4.30 -21.08
CA LYS A 247 5.65 -3.87 -20.88
C LYS A 247 5.65 -2.49 -20.19
N ALA A 248 4.75 -1.59 -20.59
CA ALA A 248 4.57 -0.28 -19.97
C ALA A 248 3.42 -0.34 -18.96
N TYR A 249 3.59 0.28 -17.78
CA TYR A 249 2.55 0.42 -16.78
C TYR A 249 2.45 1.88 -16.31
N TYR A 250 1.25 2.47 -16.37
CA TYR A 250 0.99 3.84 -15.89
C TYR A 250 -0.50 4.07 -15.60
N GLY A 251 -0.83 5.01 -14.70
CA GLY A 251 -2.16 5.20 -14.14
C GLY A 251 -3.31 5.51 -15.11
N LYS A 252 -3.01 6.08 -16.32
CA LYS A 252 -4.02 6.38 -17.35
C LYS A 252 -4.33 5.23 -18.31
N MET A 253 -3.80 4.04 -18.07
CA MET A 253 -4.14 2.85 -18.88
C MET A 253 -5.55 2.34 -18.51
N LYS A 254 -6.27 1.79 -19.52
CA LYS A 254 -7.53 1.08 -19.29
C LYS A 254 -7.32 -0.10 -18.33
N HIS A 255 -8.32 -0.37 -17.50
CA HIS A 255 -8.22 -1.38 -16.42
C HIS A 255 -7.80 -2.77 -16.94
N CYS A 256 -8.40 -3.26 -18.01
CA CYS A 256 -8.04 -4.55 -18.62
C CYS A 256 -6.56 -4.63 -19.08
N LYS A 257 -6.02 -3.52 -19.61
CA LYS A 257 -4.60 -3.47 -19.99
C LYS A 257 -3.64 -3.40 -18.79
N ARG A 258 -4.09 -2.84 -17.66
CA ARG A 258 -3.29 -2.81 -16.43
C ARG A 258 -3.18 -4.20 -15.80
N ALA A 259 -4.28 -4.92 -15.71
CA ALA A 259 -4.31 -6.30 -15.22
C ALA A 259 -3.34 -7.19 -16.01
N HIS A 260 -3.46 -7.22 -17.34
CA HIS A 260 -2.58 -8.03 -18.23
C HIS A 260 -1.08 -7.68 -18.13
N VAL A 261 -0.69 -6.55 -17.59
CA VAL A 261 0.74 -6.17 -17.41
C VAL A 261 1.25 -6.57 -16.02
N GLN A 262 0.35 -6.75 -15.06
CA GLN A 262 0.69 -7.18 -13.69
C GLN A 262 0.86 -8.70 -13.59
N ASP A 263 0.11 -9.46 -14.38
CA ASP A 263 0.27 -10.90 -14.59
C ASP A 263 1.47 -11.20 -15.53
#